data_7b09c7b6ceabeae344293789d97758b6
#
_entry.id   7b09c7b6ceabeae344293789d97758b6
#
_cell.length_a   1.000
_cell.length_b   1.000
_cell.length_c   1.000
_cell.angle_alpha   90.00
_cell.angle_beta   90.00
_cell.angle_gamma   90.00
#
_symmetry.space_group_name_H-M   'P 1'
#
loop_
_entity.id
_entity.type
_entity.pdbx_description
1 polymer ?
#
loop_
_entity_poly.entity_id
_entity_poly.type
_entity_poly.pdbx_seq_one_letter_code
_entity_poly.pdbx_strand_id
1 'polypeptide(L)'
;MGSFILGIVFLAVVVIVFFMLDASKKKDELKKCINALPSFETADPLSTPSLAIGINAEQTAFAVAWRKEEIITTKRIEGKDMIGVEIERIGSSSKTKKTGFVSFTSEEFVDQINLCVKFRDKEVPVLRIPLYILSGKPDANAKILQSSAMTIGQSWEARILSVSHTTSESIPKIEKTNMVGELAGLHQLLKDGAITEIEYNEAKTKILMS
;
A
#
# COMPACT_ATOMS: atom_id res chain seq x y z
N MET A 1 -4.74 -50.83 6.22
CA MET A 1 -4.00 -49.66 5.65
C MET A 1 -4.82 -48.35 5.63
N GLY A 2 -6.13 -48.36 5.36
CA GLY A 2 -6.97 -47.16 5.31
C GLY A 2 -7.03 -46.34 6.60
N SER A 3 -7.07 -46.97 7.77
CA SER A 3 -7.15 -46.28 9.07
C SER A 3 -5.89 -45.50 9.43
N PHE A 4 -4.71 -45.94 9.01
CA PHE A 4 -3.44 -45.27 9.25
C PHE A 4 -3.28 -43.98 8.40
N ILE A 5 -3.74 -44.04 7.14
CA ILE A 5 -3.73 -42.89 6.23
C ILE A 5 -4.68 -41.82 6.75
N LEU A 6 -5.88 -42.21 7.23
CA LEU A 6 -6.86 -41.29 7.79
C LEU A 6 -6.29 -40.55 9.03
N GLY A 7 -5.55 -41.26 9.87
CA GLY A 7 -4.88 -40.66 11.05
C GLY A 7 -3.82 -39.61 10.68
N ILE A 8 -3.00 -39.87 9.65
CA ILE A 8 -1.99 -38.93 9.18
C ILE A 8 -2.64 -37.66 8.60
N VAL A 9 -3.71 -37.83 7.77
CA VAL A 9 -4.42 -36.68 7.19
C VAL A 9 -5.07 -35.84 8.28
N PHE A 10 -5.69 -36.48 9.28
CA PHE A 10 -6.27 -35.75 10.41
C PHE A 10 -5.22 -34.97 11.21
N LEU A 11 -4.07 -35.57 11.49
CA LEU A 11 -2.97 -34.90 12.20
C LEU A 11 -2.46 -33.70 11.39
N ALA A 12 -2.27 -33.84 10.08
CA ALA A 12 -1.85 -32.74 9.20
C ALA A 12 -2.84 -31.57 9.21
N VAL A 13 -4.15 -31.85 9.16
CA VAL A 13 -5.20 -30.84 9.24
C VAL A 13 -5.15 -30.11 10.59
N VAL A 14 -5.03 -30.84 11.69
CA VAL A 14 -4.93 -30.23 13.04
C VAL A 14 -3.70 -29.31 13.14
N VAL A 15 -2.56 -29.72 12.63
CA VAL A 15 -1.34 -28.90 12.63
C VAL A 15 -1.54 -27.62 11.79
N ILE A 16 -2.13 -27.73 10.59
CA ILE A 16 -2.40 -26.57 9.73
C ILE A 16 -3.34 -25.58 10.43
N VAL A 17 -4.43 -26.07 11.03
CA VAL A 17 -5.38 -25.25 11.78
C VAL A 17 -4.71 -24.56 12.96
N PHE A 18 -3.83 -25.27 13.68
CA PHE A 18 -3.08 -24.68 14.80
C PHE A 18 -2.18 -23.52 14.34
N PHE A 19 -1.43 -23.70 13.24
CA PHE A 19 -0.60 -22.63 12.68
C PHE A 19 -1.42 -21.43 12.19
N MET A 20 -2.58 -21.67 11.56
CA MET A 20 -3.46 -20.58 11.14
C MET A 20 -4.02 -19.79 12.32
N LEU A 21 -4.42 -20.48 13.41
CA LEU A 21 -4.91 -19.82 14.62
C LEU A 21 -3.82 -19.02 15.31
N ASP A 22 -2.58 -19.53 15.39
CA ASP A 22 -1.44 -18.82 15.96
C ASP A 22 -1.12 -17.55 15.15
N ALA A 23 -1.08 -17.64 13.83
CA ALA A 23 -0.86 -16.49 12.96
C ALA A 23 -1.97 -15.42 13.11
N SER A 24 -3.23 -15.84 13.26
CA SER A 24 -4.35 -14.93 13.50
C SER A 24 -4.22 -14.21 14.84
N LYS A 25 -3.92 -14.95 15.91
CA LYS A 25 -3.69 -14.37 17.26
C LYS A 25 -2.58 -13.31 17.23
N LYS A 26 -1.46 -13.62 16.57
CA LYS A 26 -0.32 -12.70 16.44
C LYS A 26 -0.69 -11.40 15.71
N LYS A 27 -1.52 -11.48 14.67
CA LYS A 27 -2.08 -10.29 13.98
C LYS A 27 -2.98 -9.48 14.91
N ASP A 28 -3.86 -10.14 15.65
CA ASP A 28 -4.83 -9.48 16.54
C ASP A 28 -4.13 -8.80 17.73
N GLU A 29 -3.04 -9.37 18.23
CA GLU A 29 -2.23 -8.74 19.26
C GLU A 29 -1.58 -7.44 18.75
N LEU A 30 -1.01 -7.44 17.55
CA LEU A 30 -0.44 -6.23 16.95
C LEU A 30 -1.51 -5.16 16.70
N LYS A 31 -2.71 -5.55 16.24
CA LYS A 31 -3.84 -4.64 16.10
C LYS A 31 -4.24 -4.01 17.43
N LYS A 32 -4.36 -4.83 18.50
CA LYS A 32 -4.66 -4.32 19.85
C LYS A 32 -3.62 -3.34 20.35
N CYS A 33 -2.33 -3.60 20.10
CA CYS A 33 -1.27 -2.68 20.48
C CYS A 33 -1.35 -1.34 19.74
N ILE A 34 -1.74 -1.33 18.46
CA ILE A 34 -2.00 -0.08 17.72
C ILE A 34 -3.20 0.65 18.32
N ASN A 35 -4.32 -0.05 18.52
CA ASN A 35 -5.56 0.55 19.00
C ASN A 35 -5.46 1.03 20.47
N ALA A 36 -4.45 0.60 21.20
CA ALA A 36 -4.16 1.09 22.55
C ALA A 36 -3.42 2.44 22.56
N LEU A 37 -2.94 2.92 21.42
CA LEU A 37 -2.30 4.23 21.32
C LEU A 37 -3.36 5.35 21.26
N PRO A 38 -3.10 6.52 21.86
CA PRO A 38 -4.01 7.65 21.80
C PRO A 38 -4.34 8.05 20.36
N SER A 39 -5.61 8.28 20.06
CA SER A 39 -6.18 8.61 18.74
C SER A 39 -6.18 7.46 17.72
N PHE A 40 -5.89 6.23 18.16
CA PHE A 40 -5.93 5.03 17.30
C PHE A 40 -6.98 4.01 17.75
N GLU A 41 -7.88 4.35 18.66
CA GLU A 41 -8.87 3.43 19.26
C GLU A 41 -9.79 2.79 18.21
N THR A 42 -10.08 3.52 17.13
CA THR A 42 -10.95 3.07 16.03
C THR A 42 -10.17 2.74 14.77
N ALA A 43 -8.84 2.69 14.82
CA ALA A 43 -8.04 2.37 13.67
C ALA A 43 -8.32 0.93 13.20
N ASP A 44 -8.34 0.74 11.87
CA ASP A 44 -8.33 -0.58 11.22
C ASP A 44 -6.94 -0.87 10.63
N PRO A 45 -6.01 -1.40 11.43
CA PRO A 45 -4.63 -1.58 11.01
C PRO A 45 -4.48 -2.66 9.95
N LEU A 46 -3.63 -2.40 8.93
CA LEU A 46 -3.08 -3.45 8.08
C LEU A 46 -2.07 -4.26 8.89
N SER A 47 -2.31 -5.54 9.07
CA SER A 47 -1.47 -6.38 9.92
C SER A 47 -1.06 -7.70 9.27
N THR A 48 0.19 -8.08 9.52
CA THR A 48 0.76 -9.41 9.31
C THR A 48 1.13 -10.01 10.67
N PRO A 49 1.57 -11.28 10.77
CA PRO A 49 1.98 -11.86 12.06
C PRO A 49 3.16 -11.15 12.75
N SER A 50 3.97 -10.40 11.99
CA SER A 50 5.19 -9.74 12.51
C SER A 50 5.13 -8.22 12.50
N LEU A 51 4.17 -7.63 11.78
CA LEU A 51 4.15 -6.19 11.53
C LEU A 51 2.73 -5.70 11.32
N ALA A 52 2.42 -4.50 11.82
CA ALA A 52 1.18 -3.80 11.52
C ALA A 52 1.41 -2.30 11.38
N ILE A 53 0.57 -1.64 10.59
CA ILE A 53 0.50 -0.19 10.46
C ILE A 53 -0.97 0.25 10.55
N GLY A 54 -1.24 1.28 11.31
CA GLY A 54 -2.55 1.93 11.41
C GLY A 54 -2.44 3.43 11.15
N ILE A 55 -3.55 4.04 10.79
CA ILE A 55 -3.71 5.48 10.62
C ILE A 55 -4.72 5.95 11.65
N ASN A 56 -4.45 7.05 12.35
CA ASN A 56 -5.39 7.60 13.31
C ASN A 56 -6.66 8.17 12.63
N ALA A 57 -7.72 8.36 13.41
CA ALA A 57 -9.01 8.87 12.90
C ALA A 57 -8.87 10.24 12.23
N GLU A 58 -7.97 11.09 12.72
CA GLU A 58 -7.71 12.43 12.20
C GLU A 58 -6.84 12.45 10.94
N GLN A 59 -6.32 11.29 10.52
CA GLN A 59 -5.42 11.12 9.37
C GLN A 59 -4.17 12.02 9.43
N THR A 60 -3.60 12.19 10.62
CA THR A 60 -2.43 13.05 10.86
C THR A 60 -1.19 12.26 11.26
N ALA A 61 -1.36 11.01 11.70
CA ALA A 61 -0.29 10.18 12.22
C ALA A 61 -0.45 8.70 11.87
N PHE A 62 0.67 7.99 11.89
CA PHE A 62 0.77 6.54 11.74
C PHE A 62 1.12 5.91 13.09
N ALA A 63 0.55 4.75 13.36
CA ALA A 63 1.02 3.82 14.37
C ALA A 63 1.66 2.62 13.68
N VAL A 64 2.87 2.29 14.07
CA VAL A 64 3.62 1.13 13.58
C VAL A 64 3.84 0.20 14.75
N ALA A 65 3.52 -1.08 14.59
CA ALA A 65 3.80 -2.12 15.57
C ALA A 65 4.57 -3.24 14.89
N TRP A 66 5.65 -3.69 15.50
CA TRP A 66 6.42 -4.83 15.01
C TRP A 66 6.77 -5.77 16.15
N ARG A 67 6.84 -7.05 15.79
CA ARG A 67 7.25 -8.12 16.70
C ARG A 67 8.66 -8.55 16.35
N LYS A 68 9.52 -8.54 17.35
CA LYS A 68 10.83 -9.16 17.30
C LYS A 68 10.88 -10.20 18.41
N GLU A 69 10.99 -11.47 18.03
CA GLU A 69 10.82 -12.58 18.96
C GLU A 69 9.45 -12.54 19.65
N GLU A 70 9.38 -12.45 20.98
CA GLU A 70 8.13 -12.34 21.75
C GLU A 70 7.80 -10.89 22.17
N ILE A 71 8.66 -9.93 21.82
CA ILE A 71 8.51 -8.51 22.22
C ILE A 71 7.81 -7.75 21.11
N ILE A 72 6.72 -7.07 21.44
CA ILE A 72 6.04 -6.13 20.55
C ILE A 72 6.49 -4.71 20.90
N THR A 73 6.99 -4.02 19.90
CA THR A 73 7.33 -2.61 19.98
C THR A 73 6.33 -1.82 19.16
N THR A 74 5.82 -0.72 19.72
CA THR A 74 4.93 0.20 19.00
C THR A 74 5.55 1.57 18.93
N LYS A 75 5.32 2.26 17.81
CA LYS A 75 5.78 3.64 17.61
C LYS A 75 4.72 4.44 16.87
N ARG A 76 4.46 5.65 17.35
CA ARG A 76 3.70 6.67 16.63
C ARG A 76 4.65 7.50 15.78
N ILE A 77 4.28 7.76 14.53
CA ILE A 77 5.03 8.57 13.57
C ILE A 77 4.08 9.62 13.00
N GLU A 78 4.47 10.88 13.03
CA GLU A 78 3.65 11.95 12.47
C GLU A 78 3.63 11.88 10.94
N GLY A 79 2.48 12.20 10.33
CA GLY A 79 2.32 12.15 8.87
C GLY A 79 3.28 13.06 8.11
N LYS A 80 3.69 14.19 8.72
CA LYS A 80 4.71 15.10 8.16
C LYS A 80 6.09 14.44 7.96
N ASP A 81 6.36 13.36 8.68
CA ASP A 81 7.62 12.62 8.59
C ASP A 81 7.57 11.53 7.52
N MET A 82 6.46 11.35 6.82
CA MET A 82 6.36 10.47 5.68
C MET A 82 7.09 11.08 4.47
N ILE A 83 7.92 10.27 3.81
CA ILE A 83 8.63 10.64 2.59
C ILE A 83 7.86 10.15 1.36
N GLY A 84 7.27 8.96 1.44
CA GLY A 84 6.52 8.37 0.35
C GLY A 84 6.05 6.96 0.64
N VAL A 85 5.20 6.46 -0.24
CA VAL A 85 4.67 5.10 -0.22
C VAL A 85 4.75 4.52 -1.63
N GLU A 86 5.02 3.24 -1.75
CA GLU A 86 5.11 2.55 -3.02
C GLU A 86 4.76 1.06 -2.87
N ILE A 87 4.26 0.45 -3.94
CA ILE A 87 4.07 -0.99 -4.00
C ILE A 87 5.28 -1.62 -4.71
N GLU A 88 6.09 -2.33 -3.95
CA GLU A 88 7.27 -3.04 -4.45
C GLU A 88 6.86 -4.45 -4.91
N ARG A 89 7.24 -4.80 -6.15
CA ARG A 89 7.05 -6.15 -6.70
C ARG A 89 8.41 -6.78 -6.89
N ILE A 90 8.60 -7.94 -6.29
CA ILE A 90 9.80 -8.74 -6.44
C ILE A 90 9.38 -10.01 -7.19
N GLY A 91 9.94 -10.24 -8.38
CA GLY A 91 9.57 -11.37 -9.21
C GLY A 91 10.72 -11.98 -9.96
N SER A 92 10.65 -13.28 -10.21
CA SER A 92 11.48 -13.99 -11.15
C SER A 92 10.69 -14.28 -12.42
N SER A 93 11.17 -13.83 -13.58
CA SER A 93 10.58 -14.22 -14.86
C SER A 93 11.02 -15.65 -15.20
N SER A 94 10.19 -16.67 -14.98
CA SER A 94 10.45 -18.00 -15.50
C SER A 94 10.01 -18.10 -16.96
N LYS A 95 10.96 -18.00 -17.90
CA LYS A 95 10.72 -18.32 -19.31
C LYS A 95 10.59 -19.83 -19.46
N THR A 96 9.37 -20.34 -19.49
CA THR A 96 9.16 -21.75 -19.86
C THR A 96 9.23 -21.86 -21.37
N LYS A 97 10.36 -22.35 -21.90
CA LYS A 97 10.50 -22.75 -23.31
C LYS A 97 9.66 -24.03 -23.53
N LYS A 98 8.47 -23.89 -24.12
CA LYS A 98 7.77 -25.04 -24.71
C LYS A 98 8.21 -25.17 -26.14
N THR A 99 8.89 -26.29 -26.47
CA THR A 99 9.25 -26.71 -27.81
C THR A 99 8.01 -27.30 -28.46
N GLY A 100 7.48 -26.66 -29.51
CA GLY A 100 6.36 -27.15 -30.30
C GLY A 100 5.20 -26.17 -30.38
N PHE A 101 5.05 -25.57 -31.57
CA PHE A 101 3.94 -24.74 -32.02
C PHE A 101 3.22 -23.94 -30.95
N VAL A 102 3.40 -22.63 -30.96
CA VAL A 102 2.56 -21.56 -30.41
C VAL A 102 3.05 -20.83 -29.16
N SER A 103 3.05 -19.52 -29.34
CA SER A 103 2.92 -18.36 -28.44
C SER A 103 3.69 -18.40 -27.12
N PHE A 104 4.70 -17.58 -27.11
CA PHE A 104 5.41 -17.13 -25.93
C PHE A 104 4.54 -16.16 -25.13
N THR A 105 3.78 -16.65 -24.19
CA THR A 105 3.33 -15.84 -23.07
C THR A 105 4.35 -16.02 -21.96
N SER A 106 5.26 -15.08 -21.82
CA SER A 106 6.05 -14.95 -20.60
C SER A 106 5.09 -14.56 -19.50
N GLU A 107 4.55 -15.52 -18.76
CA GLU A 107 3.82 -15.22 -17.54
C GLU A 107 4.85 -14.73 -16.52
N GLU A 108 4.81 -13.46 -16.25
CA GLU A 108 5.61 -12.85 -15.20
C GLU A 108 4.98 -13.21 -13.85
N PHE A 109 5.64 -14.11 -13.12
CA PHE A 109 5.23 -14.44 -11.76
C PHE A 109 5.92 -13.50 -10.78
N VAL A 110 5.14 -12.97 -9.87
CA VAL A 110 5.64 -12.12 -8.79
C VAL A 110 5.85 -12.99 -7.56
N ASP A 111 7.07 -13.07 -7.06
CA ASP A 111 7.41 -13.86 -5.88
C ASP A 111 6.95 -13.17 -4.59
N GLN A 112 6.96 -11.83 -4.57
CA GLN A 112 6.56 -11.07 -3.40
C GLN A 112 5.98 -9.71 -3.81
N ILE A 113 4.95 -9.28 -3.06
CA ILE A 113 4.38 -7.94 -3.15
C ILE A 113 4.43 -7.31 -1.78
N ASN A 114 5.07 -6.15 -1.66
CA ASN A 114 5.20 -5.40 -0.43
C ASN A 114 4.56 -4.01 -0.56
N LEU A 115 3.94 -3.55 0.50
CA LEU A 115 3.66 -2.13 0.70
C LEU A 115 4.86 -1.52 1.45
N CYS A 116 5.56 -0.59 0.80
CA CYS A 116 6.73 0.07 1.34
C CYS A 116 6.37 1.51 1.73
N VAL A 117 6.49 1.85 3.02
CA VAL A 117 6.29 3.20 3.53
C VAL A 117 7.63 3.73 4.00
N LYS A 118 8.00 4.93 3.51
CA LYS A 118 9.28 5.57 3.81
C LYS A 118 9.05 6.75 4.75
N PHE A 119 9.80 6.81 5.84
CA PHE A 119 9.72 7.87 6.85
C PHE A 119 11.07 8.56 7.04
N ARG A 120 11.05 9.82 7.52
CA ARG A 120 12.27 10.54 7.96
C ARG A 120 12.76 10.08 9.33
N ASP A 121 12.02 9.19 9.96
CA ASP A 121 12.36 8.62 11.25
C ASP A 121 13.62 7.75 11.16
N LYS A 122 14.58 7.95 12.09
CA LYS A 122 15.85 7.22 12.09
C LYS A 122 15.73 5.77 12.55
N GLU A 123 14.73 5.47 13.38
CA GLU A 123 14.52 4.12 13.91
C GLU A 123 13.70 3.26 12.94
N VAL A 124 12.75 3.90 12.23
CA VAL A 124 11.88 3.24 11.26
C VAL A 124 11.96 3.98 9.92
N PRO A 125 13.10 3.94 9.22
CA PRO A 125 13.25 4.70 7.98
C PRO A 125 12.43 4.11 6.83
N VAL A 126 12.26 2.79 6.80
CA VAL A 126 11.47 2.08 5.79
C VAL A 126 10.71 0.94 6.45
N LEU A 127 9.41 0.94 6.25
CA LEU A 127 8.52 -0.13 6.66
C LEU A 127 8.11 -0.94 5.42
N ARG A 128 8.45 -2.23 5.38
CA ARG A 128 8.02 -3.16 4.32
C ARG A 128 6.98 -4.11 4.88
N ILE A 129 5.75 -3.99 4.43
CA ILE A 129 4.63 -4.86 4.84
C ILE A 129 4.41 -5.85 3.71
N PRO A 130 4.70 -7.15 3.90
CA PRO A 130 4.45 -8.15 2.89
C PRO A 130 2.94 -8.38 2.75
N LEU A 131 2.41 -8.10 1.56
CA LEU A 131 1.01 -8.35 1.21
C LEU A 131 0.82 -9.72 0.58
N TYR A 132 1.84 -10.20 -0.13
CA TYR A 132 1.88 -11.50 -0.77
C TYR A 132 3.30 -12.05 -0.77
N ILE A 133 3.43 -13.35 -0.49
CA ILE A 133 4.66 -14.11 -0.62
C ILE A 133 4.29 -15.44 -1.28
N LEU A 134 4.93 -15.74 -2.41
CA LEU A 134 4.75 -17.00 -3.12
C LEU A 134 5.34 -18.15 -2.30
N SER A 135 4.51 -19.13 -1.95
CA SER A 135 4.95 -20.36 -1.30
C SER A 135 4.88 -21.52 -2.31
N GLY A 136 6.01 -21.93 -2.83
CA GLY A 136 6.08 -23.05 -3.76
C GLY A 136 5.96 -22.66 -5.25
N LYS A 137 5.45 -23.59 -6.06
CA LYS A 137 5.28 -23.33 -7.51
C LYS A 137 4.05 -22.48 -7.76
N PRO A 138 4.15 -21.48 -8.68
CA PRO A 138 3.01 -20.66 -9.04
C PRO A 138 1.90 -21.48 -9.68
N ASP A 139 0.68 -21.29 -9.20
CA ASP A 139 -0.55 -21.91 -9.71
C ASP A 139 -1.64 -20.87 -9.99
N ALA A 140 -2.82 -21.31 -10.38
CA ALA A 140 -3.96 -20.43 -10.63
C ALA A 140 -4.37 -19.64 -9.38
N ASN A 141 -4.25 -20.22 -8.18
CA ASN A 141 -4.58 -19.55 -6.92
C ASN A 141 -3.58 -18.44 -6.62
N ALA A 142 -2.30 -18.61 -6.96
CA ALA A 142 -1.27 -17.60 -6.81
C ALA A 142 -1.65 -16.30 -7.54
N LYS A 143 -2.22 -16.37 -8.75
CA LYS A 143 -2.70 -15.19 -9.50
C LYS A 143 -3.83 -14.46 -8.79
N ILE A 144 -4.79 -15.19 -8.23
CA ILE A 144 -5.90 -14.61 -7.47
C ILE A 144 -5.38 -13.89 -6.23
N LEU A 145 -4.47 -14.53 -5.49
CA LEU A 145 -3.85 -13.94 -4.29
C LEU A 145 -3.00 -12.71 -4.62
N GLN A 146 -2.25 -12.73 -5.72
CA GLN A 146 -1.49 -11.56 -6.21
C GLN A 146 -2.41 -10.39 -6.55
N SER A 147 -3.52 -10.65 -7.27
CA SER A 147 -4.51 -9.63 -7.60
C SER A 147 -5.13 -9.01 -6.34
N SER A 148 -5.51 -9.84 -5.38
CA SER A 148 -6.06 -9.38 -4.09
C SER A 148 -5.04 -8.55 -3.31
N ALA A 149 -3.78 -8.98 -3.26
CA ALA A 149 -2.69 -8.25 -2.60
C ALA A 149 -2.45 -6.89 -3.25
N MET A 150 -2.51 -6.81 -4.59
CA MET A 150 -2.40 -5.54 -5.31
C MET A 150 -3.54 -4.59 -4.96
N THR A 151 -4.78 -5.08 -4.92
CA THR A 151 -5.95 -4.27 -4.55
C THR A 151 -5.83 -3.74 -3.13
N ILE A 152 -5.41 -4.58 -2.18
CA ILE A 152 -5.15 -4.16 -0.79
C ILE A 152 -4.03 -3.12 -0.75
N GLY A 153 -2.93 -3.35 -1.47
CA GLY A 153 -1.80 -2.42 -1.55
C GLY A 153 -2.22 -1.05 -2.07
N GLN A 154 -2.95 -0.98 -3.18
CA GLN A 154 -3.44 0.26 -3.76
C GLN A 154 -4.41 1.01 -2.83
N SER A 155 -5.29 0.28 -2.14
CA SER A 155 -6.19 0.89 -1.15
C SER A 155 -5.41 1.53 0.01
N TRP A 156 -4.38 0.84 0.52
CA TRP A 156 -3.54 1.36 1.59
C TRP A 156 -2.61 2.48 1.12
N GLU A 157 -2.07 2.40 -0.08
CA GLU A 157 -1.29 3.47 -0.70
C GLU A 157 -2.10 4.78 -0.75
N ALA A 158 -3.35 4.73 -1.25
CA ALA A 158 -4.23 5.87 -1.30
C ALA A 158 -4.53 6.44 0.11
N ARG A 159 -4.81 5.58 1.10
CA ARG A 159 -5.05 5.98 2.50
C ARG A 159 -3.81 6.63 3.12
N ILE A 160 -2.62 6.11 2.87
CA ILE A 160 -1.37 6.64 3.39
C ILE A 160 -1.06 7.99 2.74
N LEU A 161 -1.26 8.14 1.43
CA LEU A 161 -1.06 9.40 0.74
C LEU A 161 -2.00 10.50 1.27
N SER A 162 -3.24 10.16 1.66
CA SER A 162 -4.16 11.14 2.25
C SER A 162 -3.63 11.74 3.56
N VAL A 163 -2.92 10.95 4.38
CA VAL A 163 -2.30 11.43 5.63
C VAL A 163 -1.24 12.48 5.35
N SER A 164 -0.42 12.29 4.31
CA SER A 164 0.64 13.25 3.95
C SER A 164 0.07 14.59 3.49
N HIS A 165 -1.06 14.57 2.79
CA HIS A 165 -1.73 15.78 2.33
C HIS A 165 -2.41 16.53 3.47
N THR A 166 -3.05 15.85 4.40
CA THR A 166 -3.71 16.48 5.56
C THR A 166 -2.69 17.17 6.48
N THR A 167 -1.49 16.59 6.61
CA THR A 167 -0.42 17.17 7.43
C THR A 167 0.34 18.28 6.68
N SER A 168 0.28 18.29 5.35
CA SER A 168 0.83 19.34 4.48
C SER A 168 -0.09 20.55 4.36
N GLU A 169 -1.26 20.52 4.96
CA GLU A 169 -2.20 21.67 5.05
C GLU A 169 -1.87 22.70 6.15
N SER A 170 -0.59 22.83 6.52
CA SER A 170 0.03 24.13 6.37
C SER A 170 0.53 24.31 4.93
N ILE A 171 -0.23 23.90 3.90
CA ILE A 171 -0.10 24.51 2.59
C ILE A 171 -0.30 26.01 2.89
N PRO A 172 0.67 26.87 2.56
CA PRO A 172 0.37 28.27 2.47
C PRO A 172 -0.88 28.28 1.59
N LYS A 173 -2.04 28.68 2.16
CA LYS A 173 -3.21 29.10 1.45
C LYS A 173 -2.70 29.53 0.09
N ILE A 174 -3.07 28.78 -0.97
CA ILE A 174 -2.76 29.25 -2.32
C ILE A 174 -3.45 30.59 -2.32
N GLU A 175 -2.65 31.59 -1.94
CA GLU A 175 -3.06 32.95 -2.15
C GLU A 175 -3.45 33.00 -3.60
N LYS A 176 -4.51 33.68 -3.91
CA LYS A 176 -5.04 34.03 -5.22
C LYS A 176 -3.99 34.67 -6.17
N THR A 177 -2.75 34.28 -6.03
CA THR A 177 -1.57 34.93 -6.61
C THR A 177 -1.05 34.21 -7.84
N ASN A 178 -1.77 33.24 -8.39
CA ASN A 178 -1.30 32.68 -9.64
C ASN A 178 -2.25 32.91 -10.81
N MET A 179 -3.24 33.81 -10.65
CA MET A 179 -4.07 34.28 -11.77
C MET A 179 -3.19 34.82 -12.92
N VAL A 180 -2.10 35.52 -12.56
CA VAL A 180 -1.14 36.03 -13.56
C VAL A 180 -0.38 34.90 -14.25
N GLY A 181 0.01 33.84 -13.49
CA GLY A 181 0.69 32.67 -14.05
C GLY A 181 -0.26 31.82 -14.94
N GLU A 182 -1.50 31.66 -14.53
CA GLU A 182 -2.51 30.95 -15.31
C GLU A 182 -2.86 31.70 -16.61
N LEU A 183 -3.01 33.01 -16.53
CA LEU A 183 -3.23 33.85 -17.72
C LEU A 183 -2.01 33.86 -18.65
N ALA A 184 -0.79 33.84 -18.11
CA ALA A 184 0.43 33.75 -18.91
C ALA A 184 0.53 32.37 -19.62
N GLY A 185 0.22 31.30 -18.92
CA GLY A 185 0.15 29.94 -19.51
C GLY A 185 -0.90 29.84 -20.61
N LEU A 186 -2.09 30.39 -20.37
CA LEU A 186 -3.15 30.42 -21.33
C LEU A 186 -2.77 31.21 -22.60
N HIS A 187 -2.07 32.35 -22.43
CA HIS A 187 -1.56 33.15 -23.54
C HIS A 187 -0.50 32.43 -24.37
N GLN A 188 0.37 31.62 -23.70
CA GLN A 188 1.34 30.79 -24.40
C GLN A 188 0.69 29.71 -25.25
N LEU A 189 -0.36 29.03 -24.71
CA LEU A 189 -1.13 28.05 -25.47
C LEU A 189 -1.81 28.62 -26.71
N LEU A 190 -2.34 29.86 -26.62
CA LEU A 190 -2.87 30.56 -27.77
C LEU A 190 -1.80 30.87 -28.82
N LYS A 191 -0.64 31.35 -28.36
CA LYS A 191 0.50 31.69 -29.23
C LYS A 191 1.06 30.45 -29.96
N ASP A 192 1.06 29.30 -29.27
CA ASP A 192 1.52 28.00 -29.80
C ASP A 192 0.45 27.35 -30.71
N GLY A 193 -0.74 27.97 -30.87
CA GLY A 193 -1.82 27.44 -31.66
C GLY A 193 -2.53 26.22 -31.07
N ALA A 194 -2.28 25.93 -29.80
CA ALA A 194 -2.85 24.78 -29.09
C ALA A 194 -4.32 25.02 -28.71
N ILE A 195 -4.74 26.28 -28.58
CA ILE A 195 -6.14 26.69 -28.33
C ILE A 195 -6.53 27.83 -29.28
N THR A 196 -7.80 27.93 -29.55
CA THR A 196 -8.39 29.01 -30.38
C THR A 196 -8.59 30.28 -29.55
N GLU A 197 -8.78 31.40 -30.21
CA GLU A 197 -9.07 32.69 -29.57
C GLU A 197 -10.38 32.66 -28.76
N ILE A 198 -11.37 31.88 -29.21
CA ILE A 198 -12.65 31.70 -28.52
C ILE A 198 -12.40 30.95 -27.19
N GLU A 199 -11.71 29.83 -27.23
CA GLU A 199 -11.38 29.03 -26.03
C GLU A 199 -10.52 29.83 -25.05
N TYR A 200 -9.57 30.63 -25.56
CA TYR A 200 -8.78 31.53 -24.73
C TYR A 200 -9.65 32.53 -23.96
N ASN A 201 -10.61 33.19 -24.65
CA ASN A 201 -11.48 34.19 -24.03
C ASN A 201 -12.43 33.59 -23.01
N GLU A 202 -12.97 32.40 -23.27
CA GLU A 202 -13.80 31.67 -22.30
C GLU A 202 -13.02 31.27 -21.04
N ALA A 203 -11.82 30.68 -21.18
CA ALA A 203 -10.97 30.29 -20.08
C ALA A 203 -10.49 31.49 -19.26
N LYS A 204 -10.11 32.60 -19.95
CA LYS A 204 -9.73 33.85 -19.29
C LYS A 204 -10.86 34.41 -18.44
N THR A 205 -12.10 34.38 -18.96
CA THR A 205 -13.26 34.84 -18.20
C THR A 205 -13.50 34.01 -16.96
N LYS A 206 -13.36 32.70 -17.03
CA LYS A 206 -13.47 31.79 -15.87
C LYS A 206 -12.41 32.09 -14.81
N ILE A 207 -11.15 32.31 -15.21
CA ILE A 207 -10.06 32.65 -14.29
C ILE A 207 -10.30 33.98 -13.59
N LEU A 208 -10.82 34.99 -14.30
CA LEU A 208 -11.06 36.30 -13.73
C LEU A 208 -12.31 36.37 -12.82
N MET A 209 -13.21 35.38 -12.91
CA MET A 209 -14.45 35.31 -12.12
C MET A 209 -14.32 34.35 -10.91
N SER A 210 -13.24 33.57 -10.81
CA SER A 210 -12.98 32.67 -9.69
C SER A 210 -12.24 33.38 -8.54
#